data_1d5791c2f8a5253826999d2a00127034
#
_entry.id   1d5791c2f8a5253826999d2a00127034
#
_cell.length_a   1.000
_cell.length_b   1.000
_cell.length_c   1.000
_cell.angle_alpha   90.00
_cell.angle_beta   90.00
_cell.angle_gamma   90.00
#
_symmetry.space_group_name_H-M   'P 1'
#
loop_
_entity.id
_entity.type
_entity.pdbx_description
1 polymer ?
#
loop_
_entity_poly.entity_id
_entity_poly.type
_entity_poly.pdbx_seq_one_letter_code
_entity_poly.pdbx_strand_id
1 'polypeptide(L)'
;EVYTARAWVTAGAVGLSAIPMAFLIPLLVPILIGLAVALWFSTYYAAFDFVKKRRKLIEGEIPRFALTVGQSLENDRDVLKILSSYRRVAGKDFGAELDQTIADMKTGNYENALIRFETRIGSPMLSDVIRGLIGVLRGDD
;
A
#
# COMPACT_ATOMS: atom_id res chain seq x y z
N GLU A 1 15.25 -13.74 73.39
CA GLU A 1 14.58 -12.44 73.14
C GLU A 1 15.21 -11.64 72.05
N VAL A 2 16.51 -11.78 71.73
CA VAL A 2 17.20 -11.05 70.66
C VAL A 2 16.83 -11.62 69.21
N TYR A 3 16.47 -12.89 69.13
CA TYR A 3 16.08 -13.54 67.85
C TYR A 3 14.68 -13.11 67.36
N THR A 4 13.75 -12.87 68.25
CA THR A 4 12.39 -12.42 67.92
C THR A 4 12.38 -10.97 67.45
N ALA A 5 13.18 -10.10 68.02
CA ALA A 5 13.28 -8.69 67.67
C ALA A 5 13.86 -8.52 66.23
N ARG A 6 14.85 -9.34 65.84
CA ARG A 6 15.40 -9.34 64.48
C ARG A 6 14.40 -9.82 63.42
N ALA A 7 13.60 -10.83 63.76
CA ALA A 7 12.55 -11.32 62.88
C ALA A 7 11.48 -10.26 62.56
N TRP A 8 11.09 -9.47 63.56
CA TRP A 8 10.11 -8.40 63.39
C TRP A 8 10.65 -7.21 62.59
N VAL A 9 11.93 -6.88 62.76
CA VAL A 9 12.58 -5.78 62.01
C VAL A 9 12.75 -6.16 60.53
N THR A 10 13.14 -7.41 60.22
CA THR A 10 13.26 -7.88 58.83
C THR A 10 11.90 -8.02 58.16
N ALA A 11 10.88 -8.50 58.84
CA ALA A 11 9.52 -8.56 58.31
C ALA A 11 8.93 -7.16 58.05
N GLY A 12 9.19 -6.21 58.90
CA GLY A 12 8.78 -4.81 58.73
C GLY A 12 9.48 -4.13 57.54
N ALA A 13 10.78 -4.37 57.36
CA ALA A 13 11.55 -3.81 56.26
C ALA A 13 11.11 -4.37 54.90
N VAL A 14 10.82 -5.68 54.80
CA VAL A 14 10.28 -6.31 53.60
C VAL A 14 8.85 -5.83 53.31
N GLY A 15 8.01 -5.66 54.32
CA GLY A 15 6.66 -5.12 54.13
C GLY A 15 6.66 -3.67 53.67
N LEU A 16 7.56 -2.82 54.19
CA LEU A 16 7.69 -1.43 53.79
C LEU A 16 8.24 -1.26 52.35
N SER A 17 9.07 -2.16 51.87
CA SER A 17 9.58 -2.14 50.48
C SER A 17 8.57 -2.63 49.45
N ALA A 18 7.58 -3.42 49.86
CA ALA A 18 6.50 -3.92 49.01
C ALA A 18 5.43 -2.84 48.70
N ILE A 19 5.28 -1.85 49.58
CA ILE A 19 4.27 -0.77 49.40
C ILE A 19 4.54 0.09 48.15
N PRO A 20 5.77 0.61 47.91
CA PRO A 20 6.02 1.39 46.71
C PRO A 20 5.93 0.54 45.43
N MET A 21 6.27 -0.75 45.51
CA MET A 21 6.18 -1.65 44.37
C MET A 21 4.73 -1.98 43.99
N ALA A 22 3.84 -2.12 44.96
CA ALA A 22 2.40 -2.29 44.73
C ALA A 22 1.72 -1.04 44.12
N PHE A 23 2.26 0.15 44.41
CA PHE A 23 1.76 1.40 43.83
C PHE A 23 2.29 1.68 42.41
N LEU A 24 3.45 1.14 42.06
CA LEU A 24 4.04 1.27 40.73
C LEU A 24 3.34 0.37 39.67
N ILE A 25 2.85 -0.78 40.09
CA ILE A 25 2.19 -1.75 39.19
C ILE A 25 0.92 -1.18 38.57
N PRO A 26 -0.04 -0.56 39.32
CA PRO A 26 -1.22 0.01 38.67
C PRO A 26 -0.94 1.22 37.77
N LEU A 27 0.18 1.92 38.00
CA LEU A 27 0.58 3.03 37.13
C LEU A 27 1.20 2.53 35.81
N LEU A 28 1.85 1.36 35.78
CA LEU A 28 2.43 0.74 34.61
C LEU A 28 1.37 0.19 33.64
N VAL A 29 0.24 -0.27 34.14
CA VAL A 29 -0.84 -0.85 33.34
C VAL A 29 -1.40 0.15 32.31
N PRO A 30 -1.79 1.38 32.64
CA PRO A 30 -2.27 2.34 31.66
C PRO A 30 -1.19 2.77 30.65
N ILE A 31 0.08 2.79 31.08
CA ILE A 31 1.20 3.11 30.18
C ILE A 31 1.39 1.98 29.15
N LEU A 32 1.34 0.72 29.58
CA LEU A 32 1.44 -0.43 28.67
C LEU A 32 0.25 -0.50 27.70
N ILE A 33 -0.96 -0.22 28.18
CA ILE A 33 -2.16 -0.17 27.34
C ILE A 33 -2.02 0.98 26.31
N GLY A 34 -1.60 2.15 26.73
CA GLY A 34 -1.36 3.30 25.85
C GLY A 34 -0.32 2.99 24.77
N LEU A 35 0.75 2.30 25.14
CA LEU A 35 1.81 1.90 24.22
C LEU A 35 1.34 0.83 23.22
N ALA A 36 0.55 -0.14 23.68
CA ALA A 36 -0.06 -1.16 22.84
C ALA A 36 -1.05 -0.55 21.83
N VAL A 37 -1.89 0.39 22.27
CA VAL A 37 -2.82 1.12 21.40
C VAL A 37 -2.05 1.99 20.38
N ALA A 38 -1.01 2.68 20.81
CA ALA A 38 -0.17 3.50 19.91
C ALA A 38 0.53 2.66 18.84
N LEU A 39 1.06 1.49 19.20
CA LEU A 39 1.67 0.55 18.24
C LEU A 39 0.62 0.00 17.26
N TRP A 40 -0.56 -0.34 17.73
CA TRP A 40 -1.63 -0.84 16.86
C TRP A 40 -2.10 0.23 15.88
N PHE A 41 -2.26 1.46 16.33
CA PHE A 41 -2.62 2.61 15.53
C PHE A 41 -1.53 2.95 14.50
N SER A 42 -0.26 2.90 14.89
CA SER A 42 0.88 3.13 14.00
C SER A 42 0.94 2.12 12.86
N THR A 43 0.69 0.83 13.15
CA THR A 43 0.66 -0.22 12.13
C THR A 43 -0.52 -0.04 11.16
N TYR A 44 -1.65 0.41 11.68
CA TYR A 44 -2.84 0.66 10.85
C TYR A 44 -2.64 1.84 9.89
N TYR A 45 -2.06 2.95 10.37
CA TYR A 45 -1.79 4.12 9.52
C TYR A 45 -0.68 3.87 8.50
N ALA A 46 0.35 3.12 8.84
CA ALA A 46 1.42 2.79 7.91
C ALA A 46 0.92 2.01 6.67
N ALA A 47 -0.06 1.13 6.84
CA ALA A 47 -0.67 0.39 5.73
C ALA A 47 -1.47 1.32 4.78
N PHE A 48 -2.20 2.29 5.33
CA PHE A 48 -2.95 3.26 4.52
C PHE A 48 -2.04 4.21 3.73
N ASP A 49 -0.94 4.64 4.31
CA ASP A 49 0.02 5.53 3.63
C ASP A 49 0.71 4.82 2.47
N PHE A 50 0.97 3.52 2.58
CA PHE A 50 1.57 2.72 1.51
C PHE A 50 0.66 2.62 0.29
N VAL A 51 -0.63 2.35 0.50
CA VAL A 51 -1.64 2.27 -0.58
C VAL A 51 -1.83 3.64 -1.25
N LYS A 52 -1.95 4.70 -0.46
CA LYS A 52 -2.06 6.08 -0.98
C LYS A 52 -0.83 6.50 -1.80
N LYS A 53 0.36 6.19 -1.32
CA LYS A 53 1.62 6.53 -1.99
C LYS A 53 1.75 5.79 -3.33
N ARG A 54 1.44 4.48 -3.36
CA ARG A 54 1.43 3.68 -4.58
C ARG A 54 0.44 4.23 -5.61
N ARG A 55 -0.79 4.52 -5.18
CA ARG A 55 -1.82 5.09 -6.05
C ARG A 55 -1.38 6.43 -6.65
N LYS A 56 -0.81 7.31 -5.82
CA LYS A 56 -0.31 8.63 -6.28
C LYS A 56 0.82 8.50 -7.30
N LEU A 57 1.71 7.52 -7.15
CA LEU A 57 2.78 7.24 -8.12
C LEU A 57 2.20 6.76 -9.45
N ILE A 58 1.22 5.86 -9.42
CA ILE A 58 0.52 5.37 -10.63
C ILE A 58 -0.21 6.51 -11.32
N GLU A 59 -1.01 7.29 -10.58
CA GLU A 59 -1.76 8.43 -11.13
C GLU A 59 -0.84 9.49 -11.74
N GLY A 60 0.35 9.69 -11.17
CA GLY A 60 1.35 10.63 -11.69
C GLY A 60 1.96 10.21 -13.04
N GLU A 61 1.93 8.94 -13.39
CA GLU A 61 2.45 8.43 -14.67
C GLU A 61 1.42 8.45 -15.80
N ILE A 62 0.13 8.49 -15.48
CA ILE A 62 -0.96 8.40 -16.47
C ILE A 62 -0.86 9.49 -17.53
N PRO A 63 -0.57 10.78 -17.24
CA PRO A 63 -0.44 11.81 -18.27
C PRO A 63 0.66 11.51 -19.28
N ARG A 64 1.80 11.03 -18.79
CA ARG A 64 2.93 10.64 -19.63
C ARG A 64 2.60 9.42 -20.48
N PHE A 65 1.92 8.44 -19.89
CA PHE A 65 1.42 7.27 -20.60
C PHE A 65 0.46 7.66 -21.72
N ALA A 66 -0.54 8.48 -21.41
CA ALA A 66 -1.52 8.97 -22.39
C ALA A 66 -0.87 9.66 -23.59
N LEU A 67 0.08 10.57 -23.31
CA LEU A 67 0.81 11.27 -24.37
C LEU A 67 1.63 10.31 -25.25
N THR A 68 2.36 9.38 -24.63
CA THR A 68 3.20 8.42 -25.36
C THR A 68 2.37 7.46 -26.20
N VAL A 69 1.25 6.99 -25.65
CA VAL A 69 0.31 6.11 -26.39
C VAL A 69 -0.31 6.85 -27.57
N GLY A 70 -0.78 8.09 -27.38
CA GLY A 70 -1.32 8.92 -28.46
C GLY A 70 -0.33 9.07 -29.61
N GLN A 71 0.91 9.45 -29.31
CA GLN A 71 1.97 9.59 -30.33
C GLN A 71 2.32 8.26 -31.00
N SER A 72 2.27 7.16 -30.25
CA SER A 72 2.60 5.84 -30.82
C SER A 72 1.50 5.32 -31.73
N LEU A 73 0.24 5.62 -31.46
CA LEU A 73 -0.91 5.24 -32.28
C LEU A 73 -0.89 5.88 -33.68
N GLU A 74 -0.27 7.07 -33.80
CA GLU A 74 -0.06 7.71 -35.12
C GLU A 74 0.85 6.90 -36.05
N ASN A 75 1.80 6.17 -35.44
CA ASN A 75 2.81 5.41 -36.20
C ASN A 75 2.53 3.91 -36.27
N ASP A 76 1.88 3.35 -35.28
CA ASP A 76 1.64 1.92 -35.13
C ASP A 76 0.29 1.67 -34.46
N ARG A 77 -0.55 0.85 -35.05
CA ARG A 77 -1.86 0.48 -34.48
C ARG A 77 -1.81 -0.81 -33.65
N ASP A 78 -0.64 -1.37 -33.42
CA ASP A 78 -0.46 -2.56 -32.58
C ASP A 78 -0.42 -2.15 -31.08
N VAL A 79 -1.56 -2.22 -30.43
CA VAL A 79 -1.74 -1.87 -29.01
C VAL A 79 -0.81 -2.68 -28.10
N LEU A 80 -0.62 -3.98 -28.37
CA LEU A 80 0.27 -4.82 -27.58
C LEU A 80 1.73 -4.34 -27.65
N LYS A 81 2.17 -3.95 -28.83
CA LYS A 81 3.52 -3.44 -29.08
C LYS A 81 3.73 -2.08 -28.38
N ILE A 82 2.73 -1.21 -28.47
CA ILE A 82 2.75 0.11 -27.80
C ILE A 82 2.88 -0.05 -26.28
N LEU A 83 2.06 -0.89 -25.66
CA LEU A 83 2.11 -1.15 -24.21
C LEU A 83 3.44 -1.79 -23.81
N SER A 84 3.94 -2.74 -24.59
CA SER A 84 5.23 -3.40 -24.33
C SER A 84 6.41 -2.43 -24.47
N SER A 85 6.33 -1.46 -25.36
CA SER A 85 7.35 -0.42 -25.52
C SER A 85 7.33 0.55 -24.34
N TYR A 86 6.15 1.00 -23.91
CA TYR A 86 6.03 1.88 -22.75
C TYR A 86 6.47 1.19 -21.45
N ARG A 87 6.25 -0.11 -21.31
CA ARG A 87 6.68 -0.89 -20.15
C ARG A 87 8.16 -0.72 -19.81
N ARG A 88 9.02 -0.52 -20.82
CA ARG A 88 10.47 -0.35 -20.63
C ARG A 88 10.84 0.94 -19.91
N VAL A 89 9.99 1.96 -19.97
CA VAL A 89 10.22 3.29 -19.38
C VAL A 89 9.26 3.58 -18.21
N ALA A 90 8.31 2.68 -17.96
CA ALA A 90 7.35 2.78 -16.88
C ALA A 90 8.01 2.62 -15.51
N GLY A 91 7.52 3.32 -14.50
CA GLY A 91 7.91 3.13 -13.11
C GLY A 91 7.52 1.76 -12.58
N LYS A 92 8.03 1.40 -11.41
CA LYS A 92 7.86 0.06 -10.83
C LYS A 92 6.39 -0.32 -10.66
N ASP A 93 5.60 0.58 -10.08
CA ASP A 93 4.21 0.28 -9.73
C ASP A 93 3.29 0.28 -10.95
N PHE A 94 3.40 1.27 -11.82
CA PHE A 94 2.66 1.31 -13.07
C PHE A 94 3.09 0.21 -14.04
N GLY A 95 4.38 -0.08 -14.09
CA GLY A 95 4.93 -1.17 -14.90
C GLY A 95 4.41 -2.54 -14.49
N ALA A 96 4.20 -2.80 -13.20
CA ALA A 96 3.60 -4.05 -12.73
C ALA A 96 2.16 -4.23 -13.23
N GLU A 97 1.37 -3.16 -13.25
CA GLU A 97 0.01 -3.18 -13.80
C GLU A 97 0.01 -3.39 -15.33
N LEU A 98 0.99 -2.81 -16.03
CA LEU A 98 1.20 -3.06 -17.47
C LEU A 98 1.61 -4.49 -17.77
N ASP A 99 2.52 -5.07 -16.98
CA ASP A 99 2.95 -6.48 -17.15
C ASP A 99 1.76 -7.43 -17.06
N GLN A 100 0.88 -7.20 -16.08
CA GLN A 100 -0.34 -8.00 -15.94
C GLN A 100 -1.27 -7.81 -17.14
N THR A 101 -1.45 -6.57 -17.59
CA THR A 101 -2.30 -6.26 -18.74
C THR A 101 -1.76 -6.89 -20.02
N ILE A 102 -0.46 -6.82 -20.26
CA ILE A 102 0.22 -7.45 -21.41
C ILE A 102 0.06 -8.98 -21.36
N ALA A 103 0.17 -9.59 -20.17
CA ALA A 103 -0.05 -11.01 -20.00
C ALA A 103 -1.51 -11.40 -20.29
N ASP A 104 -2.47 -10.62 -19.80
CA ASP A 104 -3.90 -10.82 -20.07
C ASP A 104 -4.21 -10.69 -21.59
N MET A 105 -3.57 -9.75 -22.29
CA MET A 105 -3.72 -9.59 -23.74
C MET A 105 -3.19 -10.80 -24.54
N LYS A 106 -2.09 -11.37 -24.09
CA LYS A 106 -1.48 -12.54 -24.75
C LYS A 106 -2.30 -13.82 -24.59
N THR A 107 -3.08 -13.91 -23.53
CA THR A 107 -3.87 -15.12 -23.19
C THR A 107 -5.34 -15.02 -23.55
N GLY A 108 -5.85 -13.83 -23.88
CA GLY A 108 -7.26 -13.59 -24.07
C GLY A 108 -7.62 -12.49 -25.05
N ASN A 109 -8.76 -11.87 -24.81
CA ASN A 109 -9.27 -10.76 -25.60
C ASN A 109 -8.62 -9.45 -25.15
N TYR A 110 -8.05 -8.70 -26.08
CA TYR A 110 -7.36 -7.43 -25.85
C TYR A 110 -8.28 -6.38 -25.21
N GLU A 111 -9.52 -6.28 -25.67
CA GLU A 111 -10.50 -5.36 -25.10
C GLU A 111 -10.78 -5.66 -23.64
N ASN A 112 -11.01 -6.91 -23.28
CA ASN A 112 -11.24 -7.31 -21.89
C ASN A 112 -10.00 -7.07 -21.01
N ALA A 113 -8.80 -7.25 -21.54
CA ALA A 113 -7.56 -6.95 -20.80
C ALA A 113 -7.44 -5.45 -20.49
N LEU A 114 -7.77 -4.59 -21.44
CA LEU A 114 -7.78 -3.14 -21.27
C LEU A 114 -8.85 -2.67 -20.27
N ILE A 115 -10.04 -3.25 -20.31
CA ILE A 115 -11.12 -2.95 -19.35
C ILE A 115 -10.71 -3.35 -17.92
N ARG A 116 -10.07 -4.50 -17.76
CA ARG A 116 -9.53 -4.91 -16.43
C ARG A 116 -8.44 -3.97 -15.93
N PHE A 117 -7.57 -3.51 -16.81
CA PHE A 117 -6.54 -2.52 -16.48
C PHE A 117 -7.15 -1.21 -16.01
N GLU A 118 -8.15 -0.68 -16.74
CA GLU A 118 -8.92 0.49 -16.32
C GLU A 118 -9.54 0.32 -14.93
N THR A 119 -10.20 -0.81 -14.70
CA THR A 119 -10.88 -1.11 -13.43
C THR A 119 -9.90 -1.21 -12.26
N ARG A 120 -8.71 -1.81 -12.47
CA ARG A 120 -7.68 -1.94 -11.43
C ARG A 120 -7.11 -0.60 -11.00
N ILE A 121 -6.89 0.31 -11.94
CA ILE A 121 -6.32 1.64 -11.65
C ILE A 121 -7.40 2.62 -11.18
N GLY A 122 -8.59 2.59 -11.78
CA GLY A 122 -9.74 3.41 -11.39
C GLY A 122 -9.51 4.91 -11.57
N SER A 123 -8.75 5.33 -12.59
CA SER A 123 -8.49 6.73 -12.92
C SER A 123 -9.33 7.20 -14.11
N PRO A 124 -10.08 8.31 -14.00
CA PRO A 124 -10.87 8.84 -15.11
C PRO A 124 -10.02 9.17 -16.35
N MET A 125 -8.82 9.70 -16.14
CA MET A 125 -7.90 10.03 -17.24
C MET A 125 -7.44 8.79 -17.98
N LEU A 126 -7.20 7.68 -17.27
CA LEU A 126 -6.86 6.41 -17.89
C LEU A 126 -8.04 5.85 -18.68
N SER A 127 -9.27 6.03 -18.18
CA SER A 127 -10.49 5.58 -18.87
C SER A 127 -10.60 6.17 -20.27
N ASP A 128 -10.28 7.44 -20.43
CA ASP A 128 -10.31 8.10 -21.76
C ASP A 128 -9.26 7.50 -22.70
N VAL A 129 -8.06 7.23 -22.22
CA VAL A 129 -7.00 6.57 -22.99
C VAL A 129 -7.41 5.15 -23.40
N ILE A 130 -7.96 4.39 -22.48
CA ILE A 130 -8.40 3.00 -22.74
C ILE A 130 -9.54 2.97 -23.77
N ARG A 131 -10.50 3.88 -23.70
CA ARG A 131 -11.55 3.99 -24.73
C ARG A 131 -10.97 4.26 -26.10
N GLY A 132 -9.98 5.17 -26.19
CA GLY A 132 -9.26 5.41 -27.45
C GLY A 132 -8.57 4.16 -27.98
N LEU A 133 -7.89 3.41 -27.13
CA LEU A 133 -7.23 2.14 -27.50
C LEU A 133 -8.24 1.08 -27.95
N ILE A 134 -9.38 0.96 -27.28
CA ILE A 134 -10.46 0.04 -27.68
C ILE A 134 -11.05 0.45 -29.03
N GLY A 135 -11.23 1.75 -29.29
CA GLY A 135 -11.67 2.27 -30.58
C GLY A 135 -10.73 1.82 -31.70
N VAL A 136 -9.41 1.96 -31.51
CA VAL A 136 -8.41 1.49 -32.47
C VAL A 136 -8.50 -0.03 -32.69
N LEU A 137 -8.73 -0.83 -31.64
CA LEU A 137 -8.91 -2.28 -31.76
C LEU A 137 -10.15 -2.68 -32.55
N ARG A 138 -11.21 -1.87 -32.47
CA ARG A 138 -12.47 -2.09 -33.22
C ARG A 138 -12.41 -1.56 -34.64
N GLY A 139 -11.38 -0.78 -34.98
CA GLY A 139 -11.25 -0.14 -36.27
C GLY A 139 -12.14 1.11 -36.46
N ASP A 140 -12.56 1.72 -35.35
CA ASP A 140 -13.23 3.00 -35.38
C ASP A 140 -12.18 4.10 -35.66
N ASP A 141 -12.29 4.75 -36.80
CA ASP A 141 -11.48 5.92 -37.18
C ASP A 141 -12.00 7.20 -36.53
#